data_b99560f45dcea7bbb5f64c05938bfbce
#
_entry.id   b99560f45dcea7bbb5f64c05938bfbce
#
_cell.length_a   1.000
_cell.length_b   1.000
_cell.length_c   1.000
_cell.angle_alpha   90.00
_cell.angle_beta   90.00
_cell.angle_gamma   90.00
#
_symmetry.space_group_name_H-M   'P 1'
#
loop_
_entity.id
_entity.type
_entity.pdbx_description
1 polymer ?
#
loop_
_entity_poly.entity_id
_entity_poly.type
_entity_poly.pdbx_seq_one_letter_code
_entity_poly.pdbx_strand_id
1 'polypeptide(L)'
;MNIINLEGFRQIPANEGLCENYYSTNIISALNENGVTLINDMSGSVTSVCRGTQAVNTVERTGLIFTTPSYVTLYSTLPDLKASAVQLGFRLTLSAGKKYSSSPSHIRINGYSFTTPYPDEAASYYYEIFATRNENGYVSASLYCNRSLAGNTSFYVSDDRTDKIQVSIGSGDNIFSSGASGTLMLGDMYCGTVAYGKNNSAEPALLGAIEVRYSPVTAFTGGSAKNSLDKDIVTGLNTSDSDAGYLMLSPSPEAAQVTFGAVDNSNGDLVAVMAAVTYRSADAPNNCLAWSVKSGSHEGETVTENDVQADTNSWTTVSQSFTTQPDGDIPFTEGEIIFATELYNQPTTSRQ
;
A
#
# COMPACT_ATOMS: atom_id res chain seq x y z
N MET A 1 17.15 2.67 2.31
CA MET A 1 15.70 2.96 2.53
C MET A 1 15.04 1.69 3.02
N ASN A 2 14.20 1.79 4.02
CA ASN A 2 13.36 0.69 4.49
C ASN A 2 11.94 0.90 3.96
N ILE A 3 11.43 0.01 3.12
CA ILE A 3 10.05 0.03 2.64
C ILE A 3 9.15 -0.47 3.78
N ILE A 4 8.18 0.33 4.16
CA ILE A 4 7.24 0.03 5.25
C ILE A 4 5.85 -0.35 4.74
N ASN A 5 5.51 0.03 3.51
CA ASN A 5 4.25 -0.36 2.89
C ASN A 5 4.36 -0.36 1.36
N LEU A 6 3.66 -1.31 0.74
CA LEU A 6 3.46 -1.44 -0.72
C LEU A 6 1.97 -1.57 -0.99
N GLU A 7 1.46 -0.86 -1.98
CA GLU A 7 0.03 -0.87 -2.28
C GLU A 7 -0.23 -1.02 -3.78
N GLY A 8 -0.76 -2.15 -4.18
CA GLY A 8 -1.19 -2.47 -5.54
C GLY A 8 -2.71 -2.63 -5.69
N PHE A 9 -3.45 -2.36 -4.63
CA PHE A 9 -4.93 -2.41 -4.57
C PHE A 9 -5.54 -3.77 -4.94
N ARG A 10 -4.81 -4.87 -4.76
CA ARG A 10 -5.27 -6.21 -5.13
C ARG A 10 -6.45 -6.68 -4.30
N GLN A 11 -6.57 -6.23 -3.05
CA GLN A 11 -7.66 -6.55 -2.14
C GLN A 11 -9.01 -6.10 -2.68
N ILE A 12 -9.01 -5.16 -3.62
CA ILE A 12 -10.22 -4.66 -4.26
C ILE A 12 -10.52 -5.52 -5.48
N PRO A 13 -11.74 -6.06 -5.61
CA PRO A 13 -12.14 -6.88 -6.75
C PRO A 13 -11.90 -6.18 -8.07
N ALA A 14 -11.45 -6.93 -9.08
CA ALA A 14 -11.25 -6.39 -10.41
C ALA A 14 -12.60 -6.12 -11.07
N ASN A 15 -12.75 -4.93 -11.66
CA ASN A 15 -13.93 -4.51 -12.43
C ASN A 15 -15.26 -4.52 -11.66
N GLU A 16 -15.24 -4.77 -10.37
CA GLU A 16 -16.40 -4.60 -9.50
C GLU A 16 -16.33 -3.20 -8.90
N GLY A 17 -17.39 -2.43 -9.04
CA GLY A 17 -17.47 -1.12 -8.43
C GLY A 17 -17.53 -1.29 -6.91
N LEU A 18 -16.60 -0.70 -6.18
CA LEU A 18 -16.72 -0.61 -4.72
C LEU A 18 -17.96 0.17 -4.33
N CYS A 19 -18.34 1.10 -5.19
CA CYS A 19 -19.49 1.98 -4.97
C CYS A 19 -19.96 2.64 -6.26
N GLU A 20 -21.25 2.76 -6.46
CA GLU A 20 -21.86 3.66 -7.43
C GLU A 20 -22.41 4.91 -6.71
N ASN A 21 -22.01 6.11 -7.13
CA ASN A 21 -22.51 7.41 -6.64
C ASN A 21 -22.24 7.70 -5.15
N TYR A 22 -20.98 7.79 -4.72
CA TYR A 22 -20.66 7.93 -3.31
C TYR A 22 -19.97 9.23 -2.91
N TYR A 23 -20.27 9.62 -1.66
CA TYR A 23 -19.54 10.61 -0.87
C TYR A 23 -18.27 9.98 -0.28
N SER A 24 -17.26 10.80 -0.04
CA SER A 24 -15.91 10.42 0.37
C SER A 24 -15.81 9.40 1.52
N THR A 25 -16.63 9.50 2.52
CA THR A 25 -16.58 8.65 3.72
C THR A 25 -16.81 7.16 3.42
N ASN A 26 -17.75 6.85 2.54
CA ASN A 26 -18.09 5.44 2.24
C ASN A 26 -16.99 4.74 1.45
N ILE A 27 -16.30 5.49 0.55
CA ILE A 27 -15.19 4.94 -0.22
C ILE A 27 -14.00 4.62 0.68
N ILE A 28 -13.67 5.51 1.61
CA ILE A 28 -12.58 5.28 2.55
C ILE A 28 -12.89 4.10 3.48
N SER A 29 -14.13 3.96 3.96
CA SER A 29 -14.55 2.76 4.70
C SER A 29 -14.31 1.49 3.87
N ALA A 30 -14.79 1.46 2.62
CA ALA A 30 -14.61 0.30 1.75
C ALA A 30 -13.13 0.01 1.43
N LEU A 31 -12.30 1.04 1.24
CA LEU A 31 -10.86 0.88 1.06
C LEU A 31 -10.21 0.28 2.31
N ASN A 32 -10.58 0.77 3.50
CA ASN A 32 -10.04 0.29 4.77
C ASN A 32 -10.50 -1.13 5.09
N GLU A 33 -11.76 -1.48 4.82
CA GLU A 33 -12.29 -2.83 4.97
C GLU A 33 -11.55 -3.84 4.08
N ASN A 34 -11.05 -3.39 2.93
CA ASN A 34 -10.24 -4.19 2.02
C ASN A 34 -8.72 -4.09 2.28
N GLY A 35 -8.30 -3.48 3.37
CA GLY A 35 -6.91 -3.42 3.80
C GLY A 35 -6.03 -2.39 3.10
N VAL A 36 -6.60 -1.43 2.37
CA VAL A 36 -5.85 -0.31 1.78
C VAL A 36 -5.45 0.66 2.89
N THR A 37 -4.16 0.83 3.11
CA THR A 37 -3.63 1.61 4.24
C THR A 37 -2.92 2.91 3.84
N LEU A 38 -2.47 3.04 2.59
CA LEU A 38 -1.77 4.24 2.14
C LEU A 38 -2.72 5.40 1.78
N ILE A 39 -3.96 5.13 1.40
CA ILE A 39 -5.00 6.15 1.23
C ILE A 39 -5.93 6.08 2.43
N ASN A 40 -5.81 7.02 3.33
CA ASN A 40 -6.51 7.02 4.60
C ASN A 40 -7.59 8.09 4.74
N ASP A 41 -7.73 8.96 3.75
CA ASP A 41 -8.83 9.92 3.69
C ASP A 41 -9.07 10.36 2.23
N MET A 42 -10.26 10.90 1.94
CA MET A 42 -10.65 11.41 0.63
C MET A 42 -11.63 12.57 0.76
N SER A 43 -11.50 13.56 -0.10
CA SER A 43 -12.50 14.60 -0.29
C SER A 43 -12.97 14.66 -1.75
N GLY A 44 -14.20 15.11 -1.97
CA GLY A 44 -14.80 15.21 -3.29
C GLY A 44 -15.85 14.14 -3.58
N SER A 45 -16.24 14.04 -4.83
CA SER A 45 -17.20 13.03 -5.29
C SER A 45 -16.66 12.28 -6.51
N VAL A 46 -16.90 11.00 -6.53
CA VAL A 46 -16.59 10.12 -7.65
C VAL A 46 -17.84 9.39 -8.07
N THR A 47 -17.95 9.06 -9.36
CA THR A 47 -19.08 8.29 -9.87
C THR A 47 -18.91 6.81 -9.56
N SER A 48 -17.67 6.32 -9.66
CA SER A 48 -17.33 4.96 -9.25
C SER A 48 -15.85 4.84 -8.88
N VAL A 49 -15.55 3.86 -8.06
CA VAL A 49 -14.19 3.42 -7.76
C VAL A 49 -14.10 1.93 -8.02
N CYS A 50 -13.14 1.51 -8.81
CA CYS A 50 -12.89 0.09 -9.06
C CYS A 50 -11.39 -0.17 -9.25
N ARG A 51 -10.95 -1.40 -9.02
CA ARG A 51 -9.65 -1.83 -9.49
C ARG A 51 -9.76 -2.19 -10.97
N GLY A 52 -8.87 -1.67 -11.79
CA GLY A 52 -8.87 -1.96 -13.21
C GLY A 52 -7.52 -1.71 -13.85
N THR A 53 -7.45 -1.96 -15.14
CA THR A 53 -6.27 -1.74 -15.97
C THR A 53 -6.49 -0.57 -16.90
N GLN A 54 -5.53 0.33 -16.98
CA GLN A 54 -5.52 1.45 -17.90
C GLN A 54 -4.23 1.45 -18.72
N ALA A 55 -4.37 1.48 -20.03
CA ALA A 55 -3.25 1.60 -20.94
C ALA A 55 -2.94 3.08 -21.24
N VAL A 56 -1.68 3.44 -21.15
CA VAL A 56 -1.15 4.73 -21.58
C VAL A 56 0.14 4.48 -22.33
N ASN A 57 0.26 5.00 -23.55
CA ASN A 57 1.43 4.81 -24.41
C ASN A 57 1.83 3.33 -24.58
N THR A 58 0.85 2.46 -24.81
CA THR A 58 1.01 0.99 -24.95
C THR A 58 1.43 0.23 -23.68
N VAL A 59 1.61 0.91 -22.57
CA VAL A 59 1.95 0.27 -21.28
C VAL A 59 0.68 0.15 -20.44
N GLU A 60 0.27 -1.07 -20.18
CA GLU A 60 -0.86 -1.36 -19.29
C GLU A 60 -0.37 -1.34 -17.82
N ARG A 61 -1.16 -0.72 -16.96
CA ARG A 61 -0.94 -0.71 -15.51
C ARG A 61 -2.26 -0.96 -14.79
N THR A 62 -2.19 -1.70 -13.72
CA THR A 62 -3.32 -1.96 -12.83
C THR A 62 -3.26 -1.02 -11.63
N GLY A 63 -4.42 -0.51 -11.22
CA GLY A 63 -4.52 0.38 -10.08
C GLY A 63 -5.97 0.62 -9.69
N LEU A 64 -6.16 1.52 -8.75
CA LEU A 64 -7.46 1.98 -8.32
C LEU A 64 -7.93 3.10 -9.23
N ILE A 65 -9.01 2.87 -9.97
CA ILE A 65 -9.58 3.81 -10.94
C ILE A 65 -10.75 4.55 -10.31
N PHE A 66 -10.63 5.85 -10.25
CA PHE A 66 -11.68 6.77 -9.85
C PHE A 66 -12.30 7.39 -11.08
N THR A 67 -13.59 7.16 -11.30
CA THR A 67 -14.35 7.89 -12.30
C THR A 67 -14.94 9.12 -11.65
N THR A 68 -14.57 10.29 -12.13
CA THR A 68 -14.93 11.54 -11.48
C THR A 68 -15.56 12.52 -12.48
N PRO A 69 -16.72 13.08 -12.13
CA PRO A 69 -17.32 14.16 -12.91
C PRO A 69 -16.67 15.53 -12.65
N SER A 70 -16.09 15.76 -11.47
CA SER A 70 -15.59 17.07 -11.10
C SER A 70 -14.23 17.03 -10.42
N TYR A 71 -14.16 16.63 -9.17
CA TYR A 71 -12.90 16.59 -8.43
C TYR A 71 -12.84 15.44 -7.42
N VAL A 72 -11.64 14.99 -7.15
CA VAL A 72 -11.30 14.07 -6.06
C VAL A 72 -9.94 14.45 -5.51
N THR A 73 -9.79 14.42 -4.21
CA THR A 73 -8.51 14.52 -3.53
C THR A 73 -8.35 13.34 -2.58
N LEU A 74 -7.29 12.61 -2.77
CA LEU A 74 -6.92 11.46 -1.95
C LEU A 74 -5.82 11.88 -1.00
N TYR A 75 -5.89 11.44 0.23
CA TYR A 75 -4.93 11.80 1.28
C TYR A 75 -4.18 10.58 1.77
N SER A 76 -2.87 10.75 1.90
CA SER A 76 -1.98 9.78 2.53
C SER A 76 -1.26 10.47 3.69
N THR A 77 -1.39 9.93 4.89
CA THR A 77 -0.68 10.46 6.06
C THR A 77 0.72 9.85 6.12
N LEU A 78 1.73 10.70 6.17
CA LEU A 78 3.12 10.26 6.28
C LEU A 78 3.43 9.76 7.71
N PRO A 79 4.33 8.77 7.84
CA PRO A 79 4.94 8.41 9.12
C PRO A 79 5.61 9.59 9.80
N ASP A 80 5.90 9.46 11.10
CA ASP A 80 6.53 10.52 11.89
C ASP A 80 7.93 10.88 11.35
N LEU A 81 8.06 12.11 10.89
CA LEU A 81 9.31 12.66 10.35
C LEU A 81 10.35 12.99 11.43
N LYS A 82 10.08 12.81 12.73
CA LYS A 82 11.08 12.99 13.78
C LYS A 82 12.12 11.88 13.79
N ALA A 83 11.68 10.65 13.54
CA ALA A 83 12.53 9.46 13.63
C ALA A 83 13.34 9.21 12.36
N SER A 84 12.77 9.56 11.18
CA SER A 84 13.38 9.30 9.89
C SER A 84 12.81 10.23 8.82
N ALA A 85 13.55 10.41 7.73
CA ALA A 85 12.97 10.94 6.51
C ALA A 85 11.98 9.94 5.90
N VAL A 86 10.98 10.44 5.19
CA VAL A 86 9.94 9.62 4.58
C VAL A 86 9.94 9.81 3.07
N GLN A 87 9.79 8.72 2.36
CA GLN A 87 9.61 8.72 0.92
C GLN A 87 8.32 8.01 0.55
N LEU A 88 7.46 8.69 -0.19
CA LEU A 88 6.18 8.19 -0.71
C LEU A 88 6.24 8.20 -2.23
N GLY A 89 6.11 7.03 -2.86
CA GLY A 89 6.02 6.89 -4.30
C GLY A 89 4.64 6.43 -4.75
N PHE A 90 4.19 6.89 -5.91
CA PHE A 90 2.94 6.48 -6.51
C PHE A 90 2.89 6.78 -8.00
N ARG A 91 2.14 5.97 -8.72
CA ARG A 91 1.79 6.21 -10.12
C ARG A 91 0.46 6.91 -10.23
N LEU A 92 0.43 7.98 -10.99
CA LEU A 92 -0.79 8.68 -11.34
C LEU A 92 -1.00 8.58 -12.85
N THR A 93 -2.12 8.01 -13.27
CA THR A 93 -2.50 7.89 -14.67
C THR A 93 -3.83 8.59 -14.88
N LEU A 94 -3.89 9.40 -15.90
CA LEU A 94 -5.04 10.21 -16.25
C LEU A 94 -5.54 9.83 -17.64
N SER A 95 -6.86 9.70 -17.80
CA SER A 95 -7.45 9.27 -19.07
C SER A 95 -7.32 10.32 -20.18
N ALA A 96 -7.28 9.84 -21.42
CA ALA A 96 -7.13 10.65 -22.62
C ALA A 96 -8.24 11.69 -22.82
N GLY A 97 -7.86 12.79 -23.46
CA GLY A 97 -8.75 13.59 -24.26
C GLY A 97 -9.32 14.83 -23.60
N LYS A 98 -8.78 15.32 -22.47
CA LYS A 98 -9.30 16.55 -21.87
C LYS A 98 -8.22 17.40 -21.25
N LYS A 99 -8.26 18.70 -21.58
CA LYS A 99 -7.38 19.69 -20.95
C LYS A 99 -7.73 19.83 -19.48
N TYR A 100 -6.71 19.76 -18.65
CA TYR A 100 -6.81 20.08 -17.25
C TYR A 100 -7.06 21.57 -17.08
N SER A 101 -7.73 21.93 -15.99
CA SER A 101 -7.79 23.34 -15.61
C SER A 101 -6.35 23.83 -15.39
N SER A 102 -6.10 25.08 -15.67
CA SER A 102 -4.77 25.72 -15.61
C SER A 102 -4.18 25.83 -14.20
N SER A 103 -4.74 25.12 -13.21
CA SER A 103 -4.25 25.16 -11.84
C SER A 103 -3.22 24.05 -11.61
N PRO A 104 -1.96 24.41 -11.30
CA PRO A 104 -0.82 23.50 -11.39
C PRO A 104 -0.60 22.60 -10.16
N SER A 105 -1.54 22.43 -9.26
CA SER A 105 -1.25 21.83 -7.97
C SER A 105 -2.15 20.64 -7.62
N HIS A 106 -1.96 19.53 -8.34
CA HIS A 106 -2.65 18.28 -8.00
C HIS A 106 -1.90 17.40 -6.98
N ILE A 107 -0.70 17.80 -6.58
CA ILE A 107 0.05 17.17 -5.50
C ILE A 107 0.46 18.24 -4.50
N ARG A 108 0.07 18.02 -3.24
CA ARG A 108 0.38 18.94 -2.13
C ARG A 108 0.88 18.15 -0.93
N ILE A 109 1.70 18.78 -0.12
CA ILE A 109 2.05 18.27 1.20
C ILE A 109 1.63 19.28 2.25
N ASN A 110 0.83 18.85 3.19
CA ASN A 110 0.26 19.71 4.26
C ASN A 110 -0.37 21.01 3.73
N GLY A 111 -1.05 20.93 2.58
CA GLY A 111 -1.66 22.05 1.88
C GLY A 111 -0.72 22.87 0.98
N TYR A 112 0.60 22.70 1.09
CA TYR A 112 1.57 23.38 0.25
C TYR A 112 1.72 22.67 -1.10
N SER A 113 1.55 23.44 -2.18
CA SER A 113 1.56 22.91 -3.53
C SER A 113 2.97 22.73 -4.08
N PHE A 114 3.16 21.63 -4.81
CA PHE A 114 4.30 21.49 -5.70
C PHE A 114 3.97 22.01 -7.11
N THR A 115 4.95 22.59 -7.78
CA THR A 115 4.83 22.82 -9.21
C THR A 115 5.00 21.47 -9.90
N THR A 116 3.93 20.97 -10.49
CA THR A 116 3.95 19.67 -11.18
C THR A 116 3.86 19.84 -12.68
N PRO A 117 4.59 19.05 -13.48
CA PRO A 117 4.33 18.99 -14.90
C PRO A 117 2.91 18.45 -15.12
N TYR A 118 2.12 19.17 -15.89
CA TYR A 118 0.80 18.74 -16.31
C TYR A 118 0.88 18.08 -17.69
N PRO A 119 0.33 16.89 -17.84
CA PRO A 119 0.10 16.38 -19.18
C PRO A 119 -1.09 17.09 -19.81
N ASP A 120 -0.92 17.65 -20.98
CA ASP A 120 -2.02 18.17 -21.80
C ASP A 120 -2.89 17.06 -22.39
N GLU A 121 -2.44 15.81 -22.32
CA GLU A 121 -3.08 14.60 -22.86
C GLU A 121 -3.03 13.46 -21.84
N ALA A 122 -3.60 12.31 -22.18
CA ALA A 122 -3.50 11.10 -21.37
C ALA A 122 -2.03 10.79 -21.06
N ALA A 123 -1.74 10.69 -19.79
CA ALA A 123 -0.37 10.44 -19.36
C ALA A 123 -0.33 9.62 -18.07
N SER A 124 0.77 8.90 -17.93
CA SER A 124 1.11 8.18 -16.72
C SER A 124 2.46 8.67 -16.23
N TYR A 125 2.48 9.19 -15.01
CA TYR A 125 3.70 9.66 -14.36
C TYR A 125 3.93 8.90 -13.06
N TYR A 126 5.19 8.67 -12.75
CA TYR A 126 5.60 8.17 -11.46
C TYR A 126 6.14 9.31 -10.62
N TYR A 127 5.51 9.55 -9.49
CA TYR A 127 5.88 10.60 -8.56
C TYR A 127 6.49 10.01 -7.29
N GLU A 128 7.48 10.70 -6.76
CA GLU A 128 8.09 10.37 -5.47
C GLU A 128 8.22 11.66 -4.66
N ILE A 129 7.68 11.66 -3.46
CA ILE A 129 7.81 12.76 -2.50
C ILE A 129 8.82 12.30 -1.46
N PHE A 130 9.86 13.07 -1.27
CA PHE A 130 10.83 12.89 -0.21
C PHE A 130 10.70 14.03 0.78
N ALA A 131 10.46 13.71 2.05
CA ALA A 131 10.24 14.67 3.12
C ALA A 131 11.21 14.43 4.28
N THR A 132 11.81 15.52 4.74
CA THR A 132 12.71 15.55 5.91
C THR A 132 12.22 16.59 6.91
N ARG A 133 12.59 16.43 8.18
CA ARG A 133 12.31 17.41 9.23
C ARG A 133 13.58 17.74 10.00
N ASN A 134 13.89 19.02 10.15
CA ASN A 134 15.01 19.45 10.96
C ASN A 134 14.62 19.60 12.44
N GLU A 135 15.62 19.82 13.30
CA GLU A 135 15.45 19.97 14.76
C GLU A 135 14.55 21.16 15.15
N ASN A 136 14.45 22.17 14.30
CA ASN A 136 13.63 23.36 14.53
C ASN A 136 12.18 23.20 14.08
N GLY A 137 11.75 22.01 13.64
CA GLY A 137 10.39 21.74 13.22
C GLY A 137 10.08 22.12 11.77
N TYR A 138 11.05 22.55 10.98
CA TYR A 138 10.81 22.78 9.57
C TYR A 138 10.88 21.49 8.77
N VAL A 139 9.81 21.25 8.02
CA VAL A 139 9.73 20.16 7.04
C VAL A 139 10.18 20.72 5.69
N SER A 140 11.11 20.02 5.07
CA SER A 140 11.49 20.24 3.67
C SER A 140 11.02 19.05 2.85
N ALA A 141 10.32 19.31 1.76
CA ALA A 141 9.79 18.27 0.89
C ALA A 141 10.14 18.53 -0.56
N SER A 142 10.57 17.51 -1.26
CA SER A 142 10.91 17.50 -2.68
C SER A 142 9.99 16.55 -3.42
N LEU A 143 9.45 16.98 -4.54
CA LEU A 143 8.68 16.17 -5.46
C LEU A 143 9.56 15.82 -6.68
N TYR A 144 9.63 14.55 -6.98
CA TYR A 144 10.27 14.03 -8.18
C TYR A 144 9.20 13.44 -9.12
N CYS A 145 9.39 13.66 -10.41
CA CYS A 145 8.57 13.05 -11.46
C CYS A 145 9.50 12.25 -12.37
N ASN A 146 9.31 10.95 -12.46
CA ASN A 146 10.17 10.04 -13.20
C ASN A 146 11.68 10.25 -12.86
N ARG A 147 12.00 10.30 -11.57
CA ARG A 147 13.34 10.59 -11.00
C ARG A 147 13.89 12.00 -11.19
N SER A 148 13.20 12.88 -11.91
CA SER A 148 13.62 14.26 -12.09
C SER A 148 12.95 15.17 -11.06
N LEU A 149 13.74 16.07 -10.42
CA LEU A 149 13.20 17.02 -9.47
C LEU A 149 12.18 17.94 -10.16
N ALA A 150 10.94 17.91 -9.72
CA ALA A 150 9.83 18.70 -10.25
C ALA A 150 9.52 19.93 -9.39
N GLY A 151 9.76 19.86 -8.08
CA GLY A 151 9.50 20.99 -7.20
C GLY A 151 9.93 20.74 -5.76
N ASN A 152 10.03 21.83 -5.01
CA ASN A 152 10.34 21.80 -3.58
C ASN A 152 9.37 22.68 -2.82
N THR A 153 9.14 22.35 -1.55
CA THR A 153 8.43 23.20 -0.62
C THR A 153 9.00 23.03 0.78
N SER A 154 8.77 24.03 1.63
CA SER A 154 9.11 23.91 3.04
C SER A 154 8.08 24.62 3.90
N PHE A 155 7.82 24.10 5.09
CA PHE A 155 6.84 24.63 6.02
C PHE A 155 7.20 24.23 7.45
N TYR A 156 6.65 24.94 8.40
CA TYR A 156 6.83 24.67 9.82
C TYR A 156 5.71 23.73 10.32
N VAL A 157 6.09 22.74 11.13
CA VAL A 157 5.16 21.85 11.83
C VAL A 157 5.52 21.82 13.30
N SER A 158 4.58 22.20 14.17
CA SER A 158 4.73 22.12 15.60
C SER A 158 4.86 20.67 16.09
N ASP A 159 5.50 20.47 17.21
CA ASP A 159 5.80 19.12 17.75
C ASP A 159 4.57 18.27 18.08
N ASP A 160 3.44 18.90 18.33
CA ASP A 160 2.15 18.26 18.60
C ASP A 160 1.39 17.81 17.35
N ARG A 161 1.94 18.09 16.14
CA ARG A 161 1.29 17.79 14.85
C ARG A 161 2.14 16.98 13.88
N THR A 162 3.27 16.44 14.30
CA THR A 162 4.20 15.73 13.42
C THR A 162 3.66 14.40 12.88
N ASP A 163 2.69 13.82 13.55
CA ASP A 163 1.97 12.60 13.17
C ASP A 163 0.87 12.83 12.12
N LYS A 164 0.68 14.07 11.67
CA LYS A 164 -0.45 14.46 10.81
C LYS A 164 -0.04 15.14 9.51
N ILE A 165 1.17 14.91 9.04
CA ILE A 165 1.61 15.45 7.76
C ILE A 165 0.95 14.64 6.66
N GLN A 166 0.12 15.30 5.86
CA GLN A 166 -0.64 14.66 4.79
C GLN A 166 -0.10 15.04 3.42
N VAL A 167 0.03 14.04 2.56
CA VAL A 167 0.15 14.23 1.12
C VAL A 167 -1.24 14.13 0.51
N SER A 168 -1.63 15.14 -0.27
CA SER A 168 -2.86 15.13 -1.03
C SER A 168 -2.58 14.97 -2.53
N ILE A 169 -3.28 14.02 -3.15
CA ILE A 169 -3.18 13.66 -4.56
C ILE A 169 -4.53 13.96 -5.21
N GLY A 170 -4.51 14.71 -6.28
CA GLY A 170 -5.72 15.27 -6.87
C GLY A 170 -5.87 16.74 -6.51
N SER A 171 -6.90 17.41 -6.98
CA SER A 171 -7.09 18.82 -6.65
C SER A 171 -8.52 19.11 -6.22
N GLY A 172 -8.65 20.01 -5.25
CA GLY A 172 -9.93 20.61 -4.90
C GLY A 172 -10.51 21.49 -6.02
N ASP A 173 -9.68 21.80 -7.02
CA ASP A 173 -10.08 22.49 -8.24
C ASP A 173 -10.04 21.46 -9.36
N ASN A 174 -11.16 21.16 -9.96
CA ASN A 174 -11.39 20.25 -11.07
C ASN A 174 -10.13 19.73 -11.77
N ILE A 175 -9.76 18.46 -11.53
CA ILE A 175 -8.70 17.80 -12.29
C ILE A 175 -9.04 17.84 -13.79
N PHE A 176 -10.31 17.75 -14.10
CA PHE A 176 -10.86 17.85 -15.44
C PHE A 176 -11.56 19.20 -15.64
N SER A 177 -11.41 19.81 -16.79
CA SER A 177 -12.09 21.07 -17.13
C SER A 177 -13.62 20.95 -16.96
N SER A 178 -14.27 22.04 -16.59
CA SER A 178 -15.72 22.10 -16.34
C SER A 178 -16.54 21.36 -17.42
N GLY A 179 -17.38 20.42 -17.00
CA GLY A 179 -18.21 19.59 -17.88
C GLY A 179 -17.51 18.38 -18.49
N ALA A 180 -16.25 18.14 -18.16
CA ALA A 180 -15.52 16.96 -18.61
C ALA A 180 -15.55 15.85 -17.54
N SER A 181 -15.82 14.63 -17.96
CA SER A 181 -15.62 13.42 -17.15
C SER A 181 -14.36 12.71 -17.57
N GLY A 182 -13.67 12.10 -16.63
CA GLY A 182 -12.46 11.34 -16.90
C GLY A 182 -12.18 10.35 -15.80
N THR A 183 -11.08 9.61 -15.92
CA THR A 183 -10.62 8.68 -14.92
C THR A 183 -9.26 9.12 -14.37
N LEU A 184 -9.12 9.00 -13.07
CA LEU A 184 -7.85 9.09 -12.35
C LEU A 184 -7.52 7.68 -11.88
N MET A 185 -6.40 7.12 -12.30
CA MET A 185 -5.91 5.86 -11.75
C MET A 185 -4.71 6.13 -10.84
N LEU A 186 -4.79 5.60 -9.64
CA LEU A 186 -3.71 5.57 -8.68
C LEU A 186 -3.20 4.14 -8.55
N GLY A 187 -1.89 3.95 -8.63
CA GLY A 187 -1.29 2.62 -8.55
C GLY A 187 0.16 2.65 -8.10
N ASP A 188 0.73 1.46 -7.98
CA ASP A 188 2.16 1.26 -7.70
C ASP A 188 2.67 2.11 -6.54
N MET A 189 1.92 2.14 -5.42
CA MET A 189 2.28 2.98 -4.28
C MET A 189 3.27 2.27 -3.36
N TYR A 190 4.19 3.04 -2.82
CA TYR A 190 5.02 2.61 -1.69
C TYR A 190 5.21 3.75 -0.69
N CYS A 191 5.44 3.37 0.55
CA CYS A 191 5.94 4.26 1.58
C CYS A 191 7.19 3.64 2.20
N GLY A 192 8.22 4.44 2.37
CA GLY A 192 9.48 3.99 2.95
C GLY A 192 10.11 5.05 3.84
N THR A 193 10.99 4.62 4.73
CA THR A 193 11.77 5.49 5.61
C THR A 193 13.24 5.45 5.25
N VAL A 194 13.90 6.59 5.39
CA VAL A 194 15.34 6.74 5.23
C VAL A 194 15.90 7.26 6.55
N ALA A 195 16.81 6.49 7.14
CA ALA A 195 17.43 6.90 8.40
C ALA A 195 18.14 8.24 8.26
N TYR A 196 18.01 9.09 9.27
CA TYR A 196 18.80 10.30 9.35
C TYR A 196 20.27 9.99 9.60
N GLY A 197 21.13 10.61 8.82
CA GLY A 197 22.56 10.67 9.08
C GLY A 197 22.92 11.73 10.13
N LYS A 198 24.19 12.14 10.12
CA LYS A 198 24.65 13.24 10.98
C LYS A 198 23.90 14.53 10.64
N ASN A 199 23.54 15.31 11.68
CA ASN A 199 22.81 16.58 11.55
C ASN A 199 21.41 16.44 10.93
N ASN A 200 20.71 15.34 11.16
CA ASN A 200 19.40 15.06 10.59
C ASN A 200 19.34 15.19 9.04
N SER A 201 20.48 14.88 8.40
CA SER A 201 20.52 14.84 6.94
C SER A 201 20.05 13.49 6.44
N ALA A 202 19.30 13.48 5.36
CA ALA A 202 18.96 12.27 4.62
C ALA A 202 18.88 12.60 3.13
N GLU A 203 19.28 11.66 2.30
CA GLU A 203 19.20 11.78 0.84
C GLU A 203 18.07 10.90 0.32
N PRO A 204 17.35 11.34 -0.73
CA PRO A 204 16.30 10.55 -1.33
C PRO A 204 16.87 9.26 -1.95
N ALA A 205 16.21 8.14 -1.69
CA ALA A 205 16.55 6.84 -2.29
C ALA A 205 15.54 6.52 -3.41
N LEU A 206 15.53 7.35 -4.46
CA LEU A 206 14.54 7.27 -5.54
C LEU A 206 14.55 5.90 -6.23
N LEU A 207 13.43 5.19 -6.15
CA LEU A 207 13.22 3.92 -6.85
C LEU A 207 12.87 4.15 -8.32
N GLY A 208 12.28 5.31 -8.64
CA GLY A 208 11.75 5.62 -9.95
C GLY A 208 10.46 4.86 -10.23
N ALA A 209 10.16 4.61 -11.47
CA ALA A 209 8.93 3.94 -11.87
C ALA A 209 8.96 2.45 -11.47
N ILE A 210 8.44 2.14 -10.29
CA ILE A 210 8.24 0.76 -9.84
C ILE A 210 6.91 0.20 -10.37
N GLU A 211 6.76 -1.10 -10.24
CA GLU A 211 5.50 -1.83 -10.41
C GLU A 211 5.24 -2.67 -9.18
N VAL A 212 4.08 -2.50 -8.56
CA VAL A 212 3.65 -3.35 -7.45
C VAL A 212 2.84 -4.51 -8.01
N ARG A 213 3.37 -5.72 -7.89
CA ARG A 213 2.73 -6.95 -8.32
C ARG A 213 2.23 -7.73 -7.12
N TYR A 214 1.11 -8.37 -7.29
CA TYR A 214 0.56 -9.32 -6.33
C TYR A 214 0.90 -10.73 -6.75
N SER A 215 1.34 -11.53 -5.79
CA SER A 215 1.55 -12.96 -5.97
C SER A 215 0.41 -13.74 -5.32
N PRO A 216 -0.42 -14.46 -6.09
CA PRO A 216 -1.54 -15.22 -5.54
C PRO A 216 -1.05 -16.44 -4.76
N VAL A 217 -1.86 -16.95 -3.85
CA VAL A 217 -1.63 -18.25 -3.21
C VAL A 217 -1.71 -19.35 -4.26
N THR A 218 -0.72 -20.24 -4.30
CA THR A 218 -0.65 -21.36 -5.25
C THR A 218 -0.70 -22.72 -4.58
N ALA A 219 -0.29 -22.81 -3.30
CA ALA A 219 -0.32 -24.05 -2.55
C ALA A 219 -0.55 -23.81 -1.07
N PHE A 220 -1.02 -24.84 -0.42
CA PHE A 220 -1.19 -24.92 1.02
C PHE A 220 -0.75 -26.29 1.52
N THR A 221 -0.03 -26.34 2.64
CA THR A 221 0.39 -27.60 3.28
C THR A 221 0.39 -27.48 4.79
N GLY A 222 0.25 -28.61 5.47
CA GLY A 222 0.42 -28.75 6.92
C GLY A 222 -0.73 -28.21 7.75
N GLY A 223 -0.56 -28.33 9.05
CA GLY A 223 -1.43 -27.78 10.07
C GLY A 223 -2.81 -28.46 10.19
N SER A 224 -3.58 -27.91 11.11
CA SER A 224 -4.98 -28.27 11.36
C SER A 224 -5.95 -27.29 10.68
N ALA A 225 -5.50 -26.65 9.62
CA ALA A 225 -6.28 -25.64 8.94
C ALA A 225 -7.46 -26.26 8.17
N LYS A 226 -8.58 -25.55 8.20
CA LYS A 226 -9.79 -25.89 7.46
C LYS A 226 -10.27 -24.69 6.67
N ASN A 227 -10.78 -24.96 5.47
CA ASN A 227 -11.46 -23.92 4.69
C ASN A 227 -12.89 -23.74 5.21
N SER A 228 -13.30 -22.49 5.40
CA SER A 228 -14.66 -22.14 5.85
C SER A 228 -15.77 -22.57 4.89
N LEU A 229 -15.45 -22.77 3.63
CA LEU A 229 -16.43 -23.03 2.56
C LEU A 229 -16.46 -24.50 2.08
N ASP A 230 -15.73 -25.41 2.71
CA ASP A 230 -15.50 -26.79 2.21
C ASP A 230 -14.99 -26.83 0.75
N LYS A 231 -14.39 -25.75 0.28
CA LYS A 231 -13.81 -25.61 -1.05
C LYS A 231 -12.32 -25.86 -1.00
N ASP A 232 -11.70 -25.88 -2.17
CA ASP A 232 -10.26 -25.83 -2.27
C ASP A 232 -9.69 -24.61 -1.51
N ILE A 233 -8.77 -24.87 -0.60
CA ILE A 233 -8.17 -23.86 0.29
C ILE A 233 -7.51 -22.74 -0.51
N VAL A 234 -6.80 -23.08 -1.58
CA VAL A 234 -6.10 -22.12 -2.44
C VAL A 234 -7.11 -21.17 -3.08
N THR A 235 -8.22 -21.68 -3.57
CA THR A 235 -9.30 -20.83 -4.13
C THR A 235 -9.87 -19.88 -3.08
N GLY A 236 -10.10 -20.38 -1.86
CA GLY A 236 -10.60 -19.56 -0.76
C GLY A 236 -9.68 -18.41 -0.41
N LEU A 237 -8.39 -18.67 -0.28
CA LEU A 237 -7.37 -17.66 0.07
C LEU A 237 -7.13 -16.60 -1.01
N ASN A 238 -7.51 -16.88 -2.24
CA ASN A 238 -7.40 -15.92 -3.35
C ASN A 238 -8.67 -15.07 -3.54
N THR A 239 -9.67 -15.22 -2.69
CA THR A 239 -10.85 -14.33 -2.71
C THR A 239 -10.50 -12.98 -2.08
N SER A 240 -11.15 -11.92 -2.54
CA SER A 240 -10.99 -10.57 -1.96
C SER A 240 -11.87 -10.34 -0.74
N ASP A 241 -12.84 -11.23 -0.49
CA ASP A 241 -13.78 -11.15 0.62
C ASP A 241 -13.33 -12.11 1.73
N SER A 242 -12.85 -11.54 2.84
CA SER A 242 -12.36 -12.31 3.99
C SER A 242 -13.46 -13.14 4.66
N ASP A 243 -14.72 -12.75 4.56
CA ASP A 243 -15.84 -13.54 5.08
C ASP A 243 -16.26 -14.66 4.12
N ALA A 244 -15.93 -14.55 2.83
CA ALA A 244 -16.23 -15.56 1.82
C ALA A 244 -15.20 -16.69 1.75
N GLY A 245 -13.95 -16.45 2.14
CA GLY A 245 -12.90 -17.47 2.07
C GLY A 245 -11.76 -17.24 3.06
N TYR A 246 -11.71 -18.05 4.12
CA TYR A 246 -10.67 -17.97 5.13
C TYR A 246 -10.23 -19.36 5.62
N LEU A 247 -9.07 -19.42 6.24
CA LEU A 247 -8.60 -20.59 6.96
C LEU A 247 -8.94 -20.49 8.43
N MET A 248 -9.43 -21.59 9.00
CA MET A 248 -9.53 -21.77 10.44
C MET A 248 -8.32 -22.55 10.94
N LEU A 249 -7.50 -21.92 11.77
CA LEU A 249 -6.35 -22.55 12.41
C LEU A 249 -6.76 -23.01 13.80
N SER A 250 -6.75 -24.33 14.03
CA SER A 250 -6.87 -24.88 15.39
C SER A 250 -5.54 -24.74 16.13
N PRO A 251 -5.53 -24.63 17.46
CA PRO A 251 -4.29 -24.66 18.23
C PRO A 251 -3.46 -25.92 17.91
N SER A 252 -2.26 -25.70 17.41
CA SER A 252 -1.36 -26.76 17.01
C SER A 252 0.09 -26.25 17.07
N PRO A 253 1.05 -27.07 17.48
CA PRO A 253 2.46 -26.73 17.34
C PRO A 253 2.93 -26.78 15.88
N GLU A 254 2.15 -27.36 14.98
CA GLU A 254 2.49 -27.46 13.56
C GLU A 254 2.00 -26.21 12.80
N ALA A 255 2.89 -25.66 11.98
CA ALA A 255 2.56 -24.56 11.10
C ALA A 255 1.63 -25.00 9.97
N ALA A 256 0.70 -24.13 9.62
CA ALA A 256 0.10 -24.13 8.29
C ALA A 256 0.98 -23.30 7.37
N GLN A 257 1.38 -23.83 6.23
CA GLN A 257 2.20 -23.13 5.26
C GLN A 257 1.37 -22.77 4.03
N VAL A 258 1.43 -21.48 3.68
CA VAL A 258 0.82 -20.92 2.47
C VAL A 258 1.94 -20.51 1.52
N THR A 259 1.94 -21.07 0.30
CA THR A 259 2.93 -20.76 -0.73
C THR A 259 2.31 -19.86 -1.79
N PHE A 260 3.06 -18.85 -2.20
CA PHE A 260 2.65 -17.88 -3.21
C PHE A 260 3.22 -18.25 -4.58
N GLY A 261 2.66 -17.64 -5.64
CA GLY A 261 3.19 -17.75 -6.99
C GLY A 261 4.60 -17.18 -7.08
N ALA A 262 5.37 -17.70 -8.01
CA ALA A 262 6.73 -17.23 -8.23
C ALA A 262 6.74 -15.75 -8.64
N VAL A 263 7.69 -15.01 -8.09
CA VAL A 263 8.02 -13.64 -8.51
C VAL A 263 9.20 -13.75 -9.48
N ASP A 264 8.99 -13.36 -10.73
CA ASP A 264 10.04 -13.31 -11.73
C ASP A 264 10.87 -12.03 -11.59
N ASN A 265 12.12 -12.19 -11.20
CA ASN A 265 13.11 -11.12 -11.02
C ASN A 265 14.10 -11.02 -12.19
N SER A 266 13.83 -11.67 -13.32
CA SER A 266 14.74 -11.69 -14.48
C SER A 266 14.73 -10.42 -15.31
N ASN A 267 13.63 -9.63 -15.23
CA ASN A 267 13.42 -8.43 -16.05
C ASN A 267 13.47 -7.11 -15.26
N GLY A 268 13.98 -7.13 -14.06
CA GLY A 268 14.09 -5.95 -13.20
C GLY A 268 14.50 -6.33 -11.78
N ASP A 269 14.96 -5.37 -11.00
CA ASP A 269 15.34 -5.62 -9.63
C ASP A 269 14.10 -5.74 -8.73
N LEU A 270 14.02 -6.80 -7.96
CA LEU A 270 13.05 -6.93 -6.88
C LEU A 270 13.48 -6.00 -5.74
N VAL A 271 12.77 -4.91 -5.57
CA VAL A 271 13.14 -3.85 -4.62
C VAL A 271 12.65 -4.16 -3.21
N ALA A 272 11.45 -4.71 -3.11
CA ALA A 272 10.86 -5.09 -1.83
C ALA A 272 9.75 -6.11 -2.01
N VAL A 273 9.49 -6.85 -0.95
CA VAL A 273 8.34 -7.76 -0.80
C VAL A 273 7.58 -7.37 0.46
N MET A 274 6.26 -7.36 0.38
CA MET A 274 5.40 -7.22 1.55
C MET A 274 4.49 -8.45 1.62
N ALA A 275 4.56 -9.15 2.72
CA ALA A 275 3.61 -10.17 3.08
C ALA A 275 2.58 -9.58 4.05
N ALA A 276 1.31 -9.83 3.81
CA ALA A 276 0.22 -9.39 4.67
C ALA A 276 -0.68 -10.56 5.03
N VAL A 277 -1.10 -10.60 6.29
CA VAL A 277 -2.05 -11.60 6.80
C VAL A 277 -3.24 -10.86 7.40
N THR A 278 -4.42 -11.17 6.90
CA THR A 278 -5.68 -10.69 7.48
C THR A 278 -6.25 -11.81 8.33
N TYR A 279 -6.50 -11.55 9.60
CA TYR A 279 -6.95 -12.55 10.56
C TYR A 279 -8.04 -12.02 11.49
N ARG A 280 -8.75 -12.95 12.11
CA ARG A 280 -9.77 -12.69 13.12
C ARG A 280 -9.74 -13.82 14.16
N SER A 281 -9.88 -13.50 15.43
CA SER A 281 -10.03 -14.53 16.45
C SER A 281 -11.48 -15.02 16.51
N ALA A 282 -11.69 -16.33 16.49
CA ALA A 282 -13.01 -16.92 16.66
C ALA A 282 -13.42 -17.02 18.14
N ASP A 283 -12.44 -17.21 19.03
CA ASP A 283 -12.63 -17.41 20.48
C ASP A 283 -11.59 -16.60 21.26
N ALA A 284 -11.94 -15.42 21.72
CA ALA A 284 -11.08 -14.67 22.63
C ALA A 284 -11.06 -15.31 24.03
N PRO A 285 -10.00 -15.14 24.82
CA PRO A 285 -8.79 -14.33 24.69
C PRO A 285 -7.48 -15.15 24.71
N ASN A 286 -7.49 -16.42 24.33
CA ASN A 286 -6.43 -17.37 24.68
C ASN A 286 -5.49 -17.75 23.51
N ASN A 287 -5.72 -17.23 22.32
CA ASN A 287 -4.93 -17.59 21.15
C ASN A 287 -4.40 -16.35 20.44
N CYS A 288 -3.18 -16.42 19.93
CA CYS A 288 -2.57 -15.38 19.10
C CYS A 288 -2.12 -15.96 17.76
N LEU A 289 -2.08 -15.12 16.76
CA LEU A 289 -1.43 -15.43 15.50
C LEU A 289 0.08 -15.26 15.66
N ALA A 290 0.84 -16.31 15.38
CA ALA A 290 2.27 -16.18 15.13
C ALA A 290 2.53 -16.54 13.67
N TRP A 291 3.42 -15.79 13.01
CA TRP A 291 3.68 -16.00 11.59
C TRP A 291 5.08 -15.56 11.19
N SER A 292 5.61 -16.20 10.16
CA SER A 292 6.89 -15.86 9.55
C SER A 292 6.79 -15.92 8.04
N VAL A 293 7.73 -15.28 7.36
CA VAL A 293 7.87 -15.32 5.90
C VAL A 293 9.13 -16.08 5.54
N LYS A 294 9.05 -16.93 4.51
CA LYS A 294 10.16 -17.71 3.98
C LYS A 294 10.38 -17.45 2.49
N SER A 295 11.62 -17.57 2.05
CA SER A 295 12.01 -17.61 0.65
C SER A 295 13.09 -18.67 0.46
N GLY A 296 12.74 -19.83 -0.08
CA GLY A 296 13.64 -20.98 -0.13
C GLY A 296 14.11 -21.42 1.26
N SER A 297 15.42 -21.36 1.50
CA SER A 297 16.03 -21.64 2.81
C SER A 297 16.10 -20.44 3.76
N HIS A 298 15.73 -19.26 3.29
CA HIS A 298 15.76 -18.01 4.06
C HIS A 298 14.46 -17.86 4.83
N GLU A 299 14.54 -17.86 6.16
CA GLU A 299 13.38 -17.75 7.04
C GLU A 299 13.48 -16.49 7.89
N GLY A 300 12.46 -15.64 7.81
CA GLY A 300 12.35 -14.45 8.62
C GLY A 300 11.99 -14.76 10.08
N GLU A 301 12.10 -13.75 10.91
CA GLU A 301 11.68 -13.86 12.31
C GLU A 301 10.19 -14.16 12.41
N THR A 302 9.83 -15.03 13.35
CA THR A 302 8.43 -15.26 13.69
C THR A 302 7.92 -14.10 14.51
N VAL A 303 6.91 -13.42 14.00
CA VAL A 303 6.20 -12.35 14.69
C VAL A 303 4.97 -12.92 15.37
N THR A 304 4.76 -12.53 16.61
CA THR A 304 3.56 -12.93 17.38
C THR A 304 2.71 -11.70 17.61
N GLU A 305 1.48 -11.77 17.13
CA GLU A 305 0.49 -10.71 17.28
C GLU A 305 -0.19 -10.84 18.64
N ASN A 306 0.35 -10.13 19.63
CA ASN A 306 -0.10 -10.24 21.03
C ASN A 306 -1.39 -9.48 21.34
N ASP A 307 -1.79 -8.55 20.46
CA ASP A 307 -2.95 -7.68 20.67
C ASP A 307 -4.23 -8.16 19.98
N VAL A 308 -4.37 -9.46 19.81
CA VAL A 308 -5.70 -10.02 19.50
C VAL A 308 -6.62 -9.82 20.71
N GLN A 309 -6.78 -8.59 21.14
CA GLN A 309 -7.94 -8.19 21.94
C GLN A 309 -9.14 -8.24 21.00
N ALA A 310 -9.57 -9.38 20.89
CA ALA A 310 -10.67 -9.94 20.21
C ALA A 310 -11.87 -9.02 20.19
N ASP A 311 -11.93 -8.15 19.24
CA ASP A 311 -13.20 -7.98 18.57
C ASP A 311 -13.37 -9.20 17.66
N THR A 312 -14.11 -10.20 18.15
CA THR A 312 -14.38 -11.44 17.41
C THR A 312 -15.11 -11.20 16.09
N ASN A 313 -15.46 -9.96 15.80
CA ASN A 313 -16.26 -9.55 14.65
C ASN A 313 -15.45 -8.77 13.60
N SER A 314 -14.23 -8.32 13.93
CA SER A 314 -13.44 -7.48 13.02
C SER A 314 -12.21 -8.21 12.50
N TRP A 315 -11.98 -8.11 11.20
CA TRP A 315 -10.74 -8.55 10.58
C TRP A 315 -9.63 -7.53 10.82
N THR A 316 -8.45 -8.02 11.17
CA THR A 316 -7.24 -7.20 11.36
C THR A 316 -6.18 -7.64 10.36
N THR A 317 -5.55 -6.69 9.69
CA THR A 317 -4.45 -6.96 8.78
C THR A 317 -3.11 -6.56 9.41
N VAL A 318 -2.17 -7.46 9.39
CA VAL A 318 -0.77 -7.26 9.78
C VAL A 318 0.13 -7.53 8.60
N SER A 319 1.28 -6.87 8.54
CA SER A 319 2.21 -7.03 7.42
C SER A 319 3.67 -6.99 7.87
N GLN A 320 4.50 -7.67 7.11
CA GLN A 320 5.96 -7.58 7.18
C GLN A 320 6.49 -7.18 5.81
N SER A 321 7.48 -6.32 5.76
CA SER A 321 8.15 -5.89 4.53
C SER A 321 9.63 -6.22 4.57
N PHE A 322 10.16 -6.63 3.42
CA PHE A 322 11.54 -7.06 3.25
C PHE A 322 12.13 -6.37 2.03
N THR A 323 13.31 -5.80 2.17
CA THR A 323 14.12 -5.25 1.06
C THR A 323 15.29 -6.17 0.71
N THR A 324 15.41 -7.27 1.45
CA THR A 324 16.38 -8.36 1.31
C THR A 324 15.68 -9.68 1.57
N GLN A 325 16.37 -10.80 1.50
CA GLN A 325 15.82 -12.10 1.90
C GLN A 325 15.30 -12.04 3.36
N PRO A 326 14.28 -12.83 3.72
CA PRO A 326 13.61 -12.71 5.01
C PRO A 326 14.49 -12.88 6.24
N ASP A 327 15.59 -13.61 6.12
CA ASP A 327 16.54 -13.89 7.22
C ASP A 327 17.64 -12.84 7.41
N GLY A 328 17.61 -11.71 6.66
CA GLY A 328 18.55 -10.61 6.88
C GLY A 328 19.14 -9.96 5.64
N ASP A 329 20.46 -9.71 5.64
CA ASP A 329 21.11 -8.76 4.74
C ASP A 329 21.44 -9.29 3.34
N ILE A 330 20.91 -10.43 2.94
CA ILE A 330 21.19 -11.03 1.63
C ILE A 330 20.22 -10.44 0.60
N PRO A 331 20.71 -9.82 -0.48
CA PRO A 331 19.85 -9.32 -1.56
C PRO A 331 18.99 -10.43 -2.17
N PHE A 332 17.85 -10.06 -2.74
CA PHE A 332 17.07 -11.00 -3.55
C PHE A 332 17.90 -11.50 -4.74
N THR A 333 17.85 -12.81 -4.97
CA THR A 333 18.57 -13.42 -6.11
C THR A 333 17.86 -13.13 -7.42
N GLU A 334 18.61 -13.14 -8.53
CA GLU A 334 18.00 -13.12 -9.86
C GLU A 334 17.24 -14.42 -10.14
N GLY A 335 16.19 -14.31 -10.94
CA GLY A 335 15.37 -15.42 -11.38
C GLY A 335 14.04 -15.53 -10.64
N GLU A 336 13.46 -16.71 -10.64
CA GLU A 336 12.19 -16.95 -9.96
C GLU A 336 12.39 -17.11 -8.46
N ILE A 337 11.67 -16.31 -7.67
CA ILE A 337 11.67 -16.38 -6.21
C ILE A 337 10.26 -16.79 -5.75
N ILE A 338 10.19 -17.81 -4.91
CA ILE A 338 8.96 -18.30 -4.32
C ILE A 338 8.96 -17.95 -2.84
N PHE A 339 7.93 -17.23 -2.42
CA PHE A 339 7.69 -16.91 -1.02
C PHE A 339 6.64 -17.83 -0.42
N ALA A 340 6.77 -18.08 0.88
CA ALA A 340 5.76 -18.78 1.67
C ALA A 340 5.59 -18.08 3.02
N THR A 341 4.40 -18.19 3.60
CA THR A 341 4.10 -17.73 4.96
C THR A 341 3.75 -18.92 5.82
N GLU A 342 4.39 -19.05 6.98
CA GLU A 342 4.02 -20.01 8.01
C GLU A 342 3.11 -19.34 9.02
N LEU A 343 2.02 -20.00 9.36
CA LEU A 343 0.97 -19.51 10.23
C LEU A 343 0.78 -20.46 11.39
N TYR A 344 0.78 -19.93 12.62
CA TYR A 344 0.61 -20.68 13.84
C TYR A 344 -0.54 -20.10 14.66
N ASN A 345 -1.38 -20.97 15.20
CA ASN A 345 -2.31 -20.61 16.25
C ASN A 345 -1.68 -21.00 17.60
N GLN A 346 -1.11 -20.04 18.29
CA GLN A 346 -0.43 -20.26 19.57
C GLN A 346 -1.33 -19.84 20.73
N PRO A 347 -1.33 -20.60 21.84
CA PRO A 347 -1.97 -20.15 23.06
C PRO A 347 -1.22 -18.93 23.60
N THR A 348 -1.95 -17.90 24.02
CA THR A 348 -1.36 -16.76 24.71
C THR A 348 -0.70 -17.25 25.99
N THR A 349 0.61 -17.08 26.08
CA THR A 349 1.30 -17.28 27.36
C THR A 349 0.79 -16.20 28.31
N SER A 350 0.01 -16.61 29.31
CA SER A 350 -0.41 -15.71 30.39
C SER A 350 0.84 -15.04 30.96
N ARG A 351 0.96 -13.72 30.82
CA ARG A 351 1.96 -12.97 31.61
C ARG A 351 1.67 -13.22 33.08
N GLN A 352 2.59 -13.95 33.74
CA GLN A 352 2.64 -14.04 35.20
C GLN A 352 3.11 -12.71 35.78
#